data_c029579fcac6d502ab2360342bc0931d
#
_entry.id   c029579fcac6d502ab2360342bc0931d
#
_cell.length_a   1.000
_cell.length_b   1.000
_cell.length_c   1.000
_cell.angle_alpha   90.00
_cell.angle_beta   90.00
_cell.angle_gamma   90.00
#
_symmetry.space_group_name_H-M   'P 1'
#
loop_
_entity.id
_entity.type
_entity.pdbx_description
1 polymer ?
#
loop_
_entity_poly.entity_id
_entity_poly.type
_entity_poly.pdbx_seq_one_letter_code
_entity_poly.pdbx_strand_id
1 'polypeptide(L)'
;MAGRYPQEWLEELRQRADIVSVIGSYVQLKKNGHRYVGLCPFHNEKSPSFYVDGQKQVYHCFGCKAGGSVIQFVMDIERLTFPEAVEFLANQLHMPLPELQNDPAYEKRRSLKERIYLANKAAARLYHQHLWQEDGADILAYVKKRGLSDAVIRRFGIGAALARPNIGSTLMSEGFTKEELIAAGLMLERDGRVFDMFRNRAMFPII
;
A
#
# COMPACT_ATOMS: atom_id res chain seq x y z
N MET A 1 -16.64 -13.69 -5.25
CA MET A 1 -15.44 -13.63 -4.38
C MET A 1 -15.75 -13.51 -2.89
N ALA A 2 -16.96 -13.79 -2.45
CA ALA A 2 -17.37 -13.79 -1.05
C ALA A 2 -17.19 -15.15 -0.33
N GLY A 3 -16.66 -16.17 -0.99
CA GLY A 3 -16.66 -17.54 -0.49
C GLY A 3 -15.64 -17.92 0.58
N ARG A 4 -14.75 -16.99 0.98
CA ARG A 4 -13.68 -17.28 1.94
C ARG A 4 -14.13 -17.16 3.41
N TYR A 5 -15.01 -16.20 3.71
CA TYR A 5 -15.53 -15.99 5.06
C TYR A 5 -16.96 -16.51 5.17
N PRO A 6 -17.33 -17.15 6.29
CA PRO A 6 -18.72 -17.54 6.54
C PRO A 6 -19.65 -16.33 6.48
N GLN A 7 -20.80 -16.47 5.84
CA GLN A 7 -21.73 -15.36 5.62
C GLN A 7 -22.20 -14.75 6.96
N GLU A 8 -22.52 -15.61 7.93
CA GLU A 8 -22.92 -15.21 9.28
C GLU A 8 -21.84 -14.36 9.97
N TRP A 9 -20.59 -14.77 9.85
CA TRP A 9 -19.47 -14.03 10.42
C TRP A 9 -19.26 -12.66 9.75
N LEU A 10 -19.42 -12.58 8.42
CA LEU A 10 -19.37 -11.31 7.70
C LEU A 10 -20.52 -10.38 8.07
N GLU A 11 -21.70 -10.93 8.36
CA GLU A 11 -22.84 -10.14 8.84
C GLU A 11 -22.59 -9.62 10.25
N GLU A 12 -22.03 -10.43 11.15
CA GLU A 12 -21.59 -9.99 12.48
C GLU A 12 -20.54 -8.88 12.40
N LEU A 13 -19.53 -9.04 11.54
CA LEU A 13 -18.52 -8.01 11.31
C LEU A 13 -19.15 -6.68 10.87
N ARG A 14 -20.09 -6.72 9.91
CA ARG A 14 -20.81 -5.53 9.43
C ARG A 14 -21.66 -4.87 10.50
N GLN A 15 -22.29 -5.66 11.38
CA GLN A 15 -23.09 -5.14 12.48
C GLN A 15 -22.23 -4.48 13.56
N ARG A 16 -21.04 -5.03 13.84
CA ARG A 16 -20.11 -4.47 14.82
C ARG A 16 -19.34 -3.25 14.28
N ALA A 17 -19.06 -3.25 12.98
CA ALA A 17 -18.34 -2.16 12.30
C ALA A 17 -19.31 -1.03 11.94
N ASP A 18 -19.71 -0.22 12.95
CA ASP A 18 -20.57 0.95 12.68
C ASP A 18 -19.93 1.91 11.67
N ILE A 19 -20.59 2.07 10.53
CA ILE A 19 -20.07 2.84 9.40
C ILE A 19 -19.79 4.31 9.76
N VAL A 20 -20.58 4.89 10.65
CA VAL A 20 -20.41 6.28 11.07
C VAL A 20 -19.16 6.44 11.90
N SER A 21 -18.90 5.50 12.81
CA SER A 21 -17.70 5.45 13.66
C SER A 21 -16.44 5.22 12.83
N VAL A 22 -16.46 4.24 11.93
CA VAL A 22 -15.31 3.92 11.06
C VAL A 22 -14.99 5.09 10.14
N ILE A 23 -15.97 5.62 9.41
CA ILE A 23 -15.76 6.75 8.49
C ILE A 23 -15.38 8.02 9.26
N GLY A 24 -15.93 8.21 10.47
CA GLY A 24 -15.62 9.35 11.32
C GLY A 24 -14.17 9.46 11.75
N SER A 25 -13.39 8.35 11.70
CA SER A 25 -11.95 8.38 11.95
C SER A 25 -11.14 8.95 10.77
N TYR A 26 -11.71 9.00 9.56
CA TYR A 26 -11.06 9.53 8.35
C TYR A 26 -11.66 10.86 7.89
N VAL A 27 -12.95 11.08 8.12
CA VAL A 27 -13.70 12.21 7.59
C VAL A 27 -14.42 12.91 8.72
N GLN A 28 -14.28 14.25 8.79
CA GLN A 28 -15.07 15.04 9.72
C GLN A 28 -16.56 15.06 9.29
N LEU A 29 -17.36 14.25 9.96
CA LEU A 29 -18.79 14.12 9.69
C LEU A 29 -19.61 15.10 10.52
N LYS A 30 -20.59 15.75 9.88
CA LYS A 30 -21.61 16.60 10.54
C LYS A 30 -22.98 15.97 10.38
N LYS A 31 -23.78 15.96 11.44
CA LYS A 31 -25.13 15.42 11.39
C LYS A 31 -26.03 16.30 10.49
N ASN A 32 -26.75 15.67 9.58
CA ASN A 32 -27.69 16.31 8.67
C ASN A 32 -29.00 15.49 8.63
N GLY A 33 -29.97 15.84 9.47
CA GLY A 33 -31.18 15.05 9.68
C GLY A 33 -30.84 13.66 10.26
N HIS A 34 -31.25 12.62 9.54
CA HIS A 34 -30.98 11.22 9.89
C HIS A 34 -29.67 10.66 9.31
N ARG A 35 -28.92 11.48 8.55
CA ARG A 35 -27.66 11.12 7.92
C ARG A 35 -26.52 11.97 8.47
N TYR A 36 -25.33 11.65 8.04
CA TYR A 36 -24.13 12.44 8.25
C TYR A 36 -23.57 12.91 6.91
N VAL A 37 -22.92 14.07 6.89
CA VAL A 37 -22.34 14.66 5.69
C VAL A 37 -20.95 15.18 5.98
N GLY A 38 -20.03 15.02 5.02
CA GLY A 38 -18.66 15.53 5.09
C GLY A 38 -18.07 15.81 3.72
N LEU A 39 -16.80 16.22 3.69
CA LEU A 39 -16.03 16.31 2.45
C LEU A 39 -15.58 14.90 2.05
N CYS A 40 -15.66 14.60 0.76
CA CYS A 40 -15.28 13.28 0.25
C CYS A 40 -13.78 13.04 0.33
N PRO A 41 -13.33 11.89 0.88
CA PRO A 41 -11.92 11.57 0.93
C PRO A 41 -11.36 11.05 -0.42
N PHE A 42 -12.23 10.73 -1.38
CA PHE A 42 -11.86 10.12 -2.65
C PHE A 42 -11.68 11.11 -3.80
N HIS A 43 -12.14 12.37 -3.64
CA HIS A 43 -11.92 13.44 -4.61
C HIS A 43 -11.86 14.80 -3.92
N ASN A 44 -11.25 15.77 -4.57
CA ASN A 44 -11.09 17.11 -4.02
C ASN A 44 -12.38 17.93 -4.25
N GLU A 45 -12.96 18.43 -3.15
CA GLU A 45 -14.17 19.28 -3.19
C GLU A 45 -14.15 20.34 -2.08
N LYS A 46 -14.89 21.44 -2.30
CA LYS A 46 -15.01 22.52 -1.31
C LYS A 46 -16.35 22.51 -0.56
N SER A 47 -17.34 21.85 -1.11
CA SER A 47 -18.68 21.72 -0.52
C SER A 47 -18.98 20.26 -0.24
N PRO A 48 -19.53 19.92 0.95
CA PRO A 48 -19.77 18.54 1.33
C PRO A 48 -20.75 17.83 0.40
N SER A 49 -20.33 16.70 -0.19
CA SER A 49 -21.18 15.85 -1.03
C SER A 49 -21.13 14.37 -0.63
N PHE A 50 -20.40 14.05 0.42
CA PHE A 50 -20.23 12.70 0.94
C PHE A 50 -21.21 12.45 2.09
N TYR A 51 -22.15 11.54 1.88
CA TYR A 51 -23.21 11.20 2.83
C TYR A 51 -23.01 9.80 3.42
N VAL A 52 -23.27 9.68 4.71
CA VAL A 52 -23.23 8.41 5.44
C VAL A 52 -24.60 8.20 6.10
N ASP A 53 -25.21 7.07 5.83
CA ASP A 53 -26.49 6.65 6.41
C ASP A 53 -26.22 5.56 7.47
N GLY A 54 -26.23 5.96 8.75
CA GLY A 54 -25.98 5.05 9.86
C GLY A 54 -27.07 4.01 10.06
N GLN A 55 -28.30 4.25 9.60
CA GLN A 55 -29.38 3.24 9.70
C GLN A 55 -29.23 2.15 8.63
N LYS A 56 -28.86 2.56 7.41
CA LYS A 56 -28.67 1.65 6.27
C LYS A 56 -27.25 1.08 6.20
N GLN A 57 -26.33 1.57 7.02
CA GLN A 57 -24.93 1.18 7.02
C GLN A 57 -24.26 1.30 5.63
N VAL A 58 -24.53 2.42 4.95
CA VAL A 58 -23.98 2.73 3.62
C VAL A 58 -23.49 4.18 3.54
N TYR A 59 -22.52 4.41 2.67
CA TYR A 59 -22.10 5.75 2.27
C TYR A 59 -22.33 5.96 0.78
N HIS A 60 -22.46 7.22 0.37
CA HIS A 60 -22.53 7.61 -1.03
C HIS A 60 -22.02 9.04 -1.21
N CYS A 61 -21.13 9.25 -2.17
CA CYS A 61 -20.70 10.56 -2.62
C CYS A 61 -21.46 11.00 -3.87
N PHE A 62 -22.14 12.12 -3.80
CA PHE A 62 -22.86 12.66 -4.97
C PHE A 62 -21.91 13.31 -5.99
N GLY A 63 -20.69 13.68 -5.59
CA GLY A 63 -19.64 14.20 -6.49
C GLY A 63 -19.02 13.12 -7.37
N CYS A 64 -18.25 12.20 -6.80
CA CYS A 64 -17.51 11.19 -7.54
C CYS A 64 -18.21 9.83 -7.70
N LYS A 65 -19.44 9.67 -7.12
CA LYS A 65 -20.25 8.44 -7.15
C LYS A 65 -19.65 7.26 -6.37
N ALA A 66 -18.58 7.45 -5.61
CA ALA A 66 -18.09 6.44 -4.67
C ALA A 66 -19.20 6.11 -3.67
N GLY A 67 -19.38 4.83 -3.36
CA GLY A 67 -20.42 4.40 -2.45
C GLY A 67 -20.34 2.91 -2.13
N GLY A 68 -20.92 2.52 -0.99
CA GLY A 68 -20.91 1.12 -0.55
C GLY A 68 -21.09 0.92 0.94
N SER A 69 -20.69 -0.25 1.42
CA SER A 69 -20.67 -0.62 2.84
C SER A 69 -19.38 -0.15 3.52
N VAL A 70 -19.29 -0.37 4.84
CA VAL A 70 -18.07 -0.09 5.62
C VAL A 70 -16.85 -0.85 5.08
N ILE A 71 -17.02 -2.10 4.63
CA ILE A 71 -15.91 -2.88 4.05
C ILE A 71 -15.45 -2.22 2.74
N GLN A 72 -16.39 -1.81 1.87
CA GLN A 72 -16.03 -1.10 0.63
C GLN A 72 -15.29 0.20 0.92
N PHE A 73 -15.72 0.97 1.91
CA PHE A 73 -15.04 2.19 2.31
C PHE A 73 -13.59 1.94 2.71
N VAL A 74 -13.35 0.92 3.55
CA VAL A 74 -12.00 0.56 3.99
C VAL A 74 -11.14 0.05 2.82
N MET A 75 -11.71 -0.73 1.90
CA MET A 75 -11.01 -1.15 0.67
C MET A 75 -10.52 0.04 -0.13
N ASP A 76 -11.38 1.06 -0.31
CA ASP A 76 -11.10 2.21 -1.17
C ASP A 76 -10.11 3.18 -0.50
N ILE A 77 -10.27 3.46 0.80
CA ILE A 77 -9.45 4.45 1.50
C ILE A 77 -8.05 3.92 1.83
N GLU A 78 -7.95 2.66 2.26
CA GLU A 78 -6.69 2.00 2.61
C GLU A 78 -6.06 1.24 1.42
N ARG A 79 -6.74 1.24 0.25
CA ARG A 79 -6.31 0.50 -0.96
C ARG A 79 -6.10 -0.99 -0.70
N LEU A 80 -6.99 -1.58 0.08
CA LEU A 80 -6.95 -2.98 0.47
C LEU A 80 -7.82 -3.85 -0.44
N THR A 81 -7.45 -5.11 -0.56
CA THR A 81 -8.35 -6.14 -1.11
C THR A 81 -9.46 -6.47 -0.10
N PHE A 82 -10.54 -7.11 -0.56
CA PHE A 82 -11.65 -7.50 0.31
C PHE A 82 -11.21 -8.30 1.56
N PRO A 83 -10.36 -9.35 1.45
CA PRO A 83 -9.87 -10.06 2.62
C PRO A 83 -9.06 -9.18 3.58
N GLU A 84 -8.19 -8.31 3.05
CA GLU A 84 -7.38 -7.41 3.86
C GLU A 84 -8.25 -6.38 4.61
N ALA A 85 -9.29 -5.85 3.98
CA ALA A 85 -10.23 -4.92 4.61
C ALA A 85 -11.07 -5.61 5.70
N VAL A 86 -11.45 -6.86 5.49
CA VAL A 86 -12.14 -7.70 6.48
C VAL A 86 -11.23 -7.96 7.69
N GLU A 87 -9.98 -8.37 7.46
CA GLU A 87 -8.98 -8.57 8.51
C GLU A 87 -8.68 -7.27 9.28
N PHE A 88 -8.57 -6.14 8.57
CA PHE A 88 -8.37 -4.82 9.17
C PHE A 88 -9.49 -4.44 10.13
N LEU A 89 -10.75 -4.56 9.70
CA LEU A 89 -11.92 -4.26 10.53
C LEU A 89 -12.04 -5.22 11.70
N ALA A 90 -11.80 -6.52 11.49
CA ALA A 90 -11.83 -7.51 12.55
C ALA A 90 -10.80 -7.21 13.64
N ASN A 91 -9.58 -6.82 13.26
CA ASN A 91 -8.53 -6.43 14.20
C ASN A 91 -8.92 -5.17 15.00
N GLN A 92 -9.48 -4.13 14.34
CA GLN A 92 -9.96 -2.94 15.04
C GLN A 92 -11.06 -3.23 16.06
N LEU A 93 -11.93 -4.20 15.76
CA LEU A 93 -13.05 -4.60 16.61
C LEU A 93 -12.68 -5.73 17.61
N HIS A 94 -11.42 -6.14 17.65
CA HIS A 94 -10.96 -7.30 18.42
C HIS A 94 -11.80 -8.54 18.17
N MET A 95 -12.28 -8.71 16.95
CA MET A 95 -13.09 -9.84 16.54
C MET A 95 -12.17 -10.96 16.02
N PRO A 96 -12.25 -12.19 16.59
CA PRO A 96 -11.41 -13.28 16.13
C PRO A 96 -11.75 -13.65 14.69
N LEU A 97 -10.73 -13.82 13.86
CA LEU A 97 -10.90 -14.29 12.50
C LEU A 97 -11.42 -15.74 12.52
N PRO A 98 -12.36 -16.10 11.65
CA PRO A 98 -12.82 -17.48 11.54
C PRO A 98 -11.71 -18.36 10.99
N GLU A 99 -11.72 -19.65 11.34
CA GLU A 99 -10.85 -20.62 10.68
C GLU A 99 -11.21 -20.67 9.19
N LEU A 100 -10.35 -20.08 8.39
CA LEU A 100 -10.55 -19.99 6.95
C LEU A 100 -10.18 -21.33 6.32
N GLN A 101 -11.04 -21.83 5.43
CA GLN A 101 -10.60 -22.88 4.51
C GLN A 101 -9.43 -22.34 3.72
N ASN A 102 -8.28 -23.02 3.83
CA ASN A 102 -7.05 -22.65 3.16
C ASN A 102 -7.32 -22.46 1.65
N ASP A 103 -7.32 -21.22 1.18
CA ASP A 103 -7.21 -20.92 -0.25
C ASP A 103 -5.71 -20.81 -0.59
N PRO A 104 -5.12 -21.84 -1.22
CA PRO A 104 -3.68 -21.84 -1.54
C PRO A 104 -3.28 -20.64 -2.42
N ALA A 105 -4.20 -20.10 -3.22
CA ALA A 105 -3.94 -18.95 -4.06
C ALA A 105 -3.88 -17.64 -3.27
N TYR A 106 -4.63 -17.53 -2.18
CA TYR A 106 -4.54 -16.37 -1.29
C TYR A 106 -3.26 -16.41 -0.45
N GLU A 107 -2.94 -17.54 0.16
CA GLU A 107 -1.69 -17.70 0.92
C GLU A 107 -0.47 -17.40 0.05
N LYS A 108 -0.47 -17.86 -1.20
CA LYS A 108 0.58 -17.56 -2.17
C LYS A 108 0.68 -16.06 -2.48
N ARG A 109 -0.46 -15.36 -2.64
CA ARG A 109 -0.47 -13.91 -2.89
C ARG A 109 -0.02 -13.11 -1.67
N ARG A 110 -0.45 -13.49 -0.46
CA ARG A 110 -0.04 -12.88 0.80
C ARG A 110 1.46 -13.02 1.01
N SER A 111 1.98 -14.24 0.86
CA SER A 111 3.40 -14.53 0.93
C SER A 111 4.20 -13.73 -0.11
N LEU A 112 3.73 -13.65 -1.37
CA LEU A 112 4.38 -12.86 -2.41
C LEU A 112 4.39 -11.36 -2.07
N LYS A 113 3.30 -10.79 -1.56
CA LYS A 113 3.23 -9.37 -1.15
C LYS A 113 4.22 -9.05 -0.04
N GLU A 114 4.35 -9.93 0.94
CA GLU A 114 5.34 -9.80 2.01
C GLU A 114 6.77 -9.87 1.48
N ARG A 115 7.05 -10.81 0.58
CA ARG A 115 8.35 -10.95 -0.09
C ARG A 115 8.69 -9.73 -0.94
N ILE A 116 7.73 -9.15 -1.68
CA ILE A 116 7.89 -7.90 -2.43
C ILE A 116 8.25 -6.74 -1.50
N TYR A 117 7.57 -6.61 -0.37
CA TYR A 117 7.87 -5.57 0.61
C TYR A 117 9.30 -5.70 1.16
N LEU A 118 9.69 -6.92 1.53
CA LEU A 118 11.06 -7.20 2.02
C LEU A 118 12.11 -6.92 0.93
N ALA A 119 11.86 -7.31 -0.32
CA ALA A 119 12.76 -7.03 -1.44
C ALA A 119 12.95 -5.53 -1.67
N ASN A 120 11.86 -4.75 -1.66
CA ASN A 120 11.93 -3.30 -1.83
C ASN A 120 12.67 -2.61 -0.66
N LYS A 121 12.47 -3.09 0.57
CA LYS A 121 13.20 -2.59 1.74
C LYS A 121 14.71 -2.90 1.64
N ALA A 122 15.07 -4.10 1.21
CA ALA A 122 16.47 -4.49 1.00
C ALA A 122 17.11 -3.70 -0.15
N ALA A 123 16.40 -3.50 -1.26
CA ALA A 123 16.86 -2.69 -2.38
C ALA A 123 17.09 -1.23 -1.96
N ALA A 124 16.18 -0.61 -1.21
CA ALA A 124 16.33 0.75 -0.72
C ALA A 124 17.60 0.91 0.13
N ARG A 125 17.90 -0.07 1.00
CA ARG A 125 19.15 -0.12 1.78
C ARG A 125 20.38 -0.17 0.88
N LEU A 126 20.39 -1.04 -0.12
CA LEU A 126 21.52 -1.18 -1.04
C LEU A 126 21.72 0.08 -1.90
N TYR A 127 20.65 0.67 -2.45
CA TYR A 127 20.74 1.94 -3.17
C TYR A 127 21.29 3.05 -2.30
N HIS A 128 20.86 3.13 -1.03
CA HIS A 128 21.39 4.13 -0.10
C HIS A 128 22.89 3.91 0.17
N GLN A 129 23.34 2.68 0.37
CA GLN A 129 24.75 2.35 0.55
C GLN A 129 25.58 2.73 -0.68
N HIS A 130 25.11 2.40 -1.90
CA HIS A 130 25.77 2.72 -3.15
C HIS A 130 25.99 4.22 -3.35
N LEU A 131 25.06 5.08 -2.90
CA LEU A 131 25.19 6.53 -3.03
C LEU A 131 26.46 7.08 -2.33
N TRP A 132 26.91 6.42 -1.26
CA TRP A 132 28.05 6.85 -0.45
C TRP A 132 29.36 6.15 -0.84
N GLN A 133 29.32 5.27 -1.85
CA GLN A 133 30.49 4.61 -2.42
C GLN A 133 31.08 5.40 -3.58
N GLU A 134 32.29 5.04 -4.00
CA GLU A 134 33.00 5.72 -5.11
C GLU A 134 32.18 5.72 -6.41
N ASP A 135 31.57 4.58 -6.76
CA ASP A 135 30.73 4.42 -7.95
C ASP A 135 29.43 5.26 -7.91
N GLY A 136 29.04 5.74 -6.75
CA GLY A 136 27.87 6.61 -6.53
C GLY A 136 28.18 8.09 -6.50
N ALA A 137 29.46 8.50 -6.58
CA ALA A 137 29.90 9.89 -6.38
C ALA A 137 29.24 10.87 -7.34
N ASP A 138 29.08 10.52 -8.61
CA ASP A 138 28.44 11.39 -9.60
C ASP A 138 26.97 11.66 -9.27
N ILE A 139 26.26 10.61 -8.83
CA ILE A 139 24.85 10.72 -8.41
C ILE A 139 24.75 11.53 -7.13
N LEU A 140 25.64 11.34 -6.17
CA LEU A 140 25.71 12.14 -4.95
C LEU A 140 25.96 13.62 -5.26
N ALA A 141 26.92 13.93 -6.15
CA ALA A 141 27.20 15.29 -6.60
C ALA A 141 25.96 15.93 -7.28
N TYR A 142 25.26 15.16 -8.12
CA TYR A 142 24.02 15.61 -8.75
C TYR A 142 22.94 15.95 -7.72
N VAL A 143 22.70 15.06 -6.73
CA VAL A 143 21.70 15.25 -5.70
C VAL A 143 22.02 16.48 -4.82
N LYS A 144 23.31 16.68 -4.46
CA LYS A 144 23.79 17.86 -3.74
C LYS A 144 23.63 19.15 -4.56
N LYS A 145 23.91 19.12 -5.85
CA LYS A 145 23.68 20.26 -6.77
C LYS A 145 22.20 20.66 -6.83
N ARG A 146 21.28 19.72 -6.59
CA ARG A 146 19.83 19.98 -6.47
C ARG A 146 19.42 20.55 -5.12
N GLY A 147 20.36 20.88 -4.23
CA GLY A 147 20.11 21.52 -2.94
C GLY A 147 19.82 20.57 -1.78
N LEU A 148 20.03 19.27 -1.96
CA LEU A 148 19.81 18.31 -0.88
C LEU A 148 21.07 18.17 0.00
N SER A 149 20.94 18.47 1.29
CA SER A 149 22.02 18.28 2.25
C SER A 149 22.21 16.81 2.63
N ASP A 150 23.39 16.45 3.13
CA ASP A 150 23.69 15.10 3.59
C ASP A 150 22.70 14.61 4.66
N ALA A 151 22.25 15.52 5.55
CA ALA A 151 21.26 15.23 6.56
C ALA A 151 19.90 14.83 5.95
N VAL A 152 19.46 15.53 4.91
CA VAL A 152 18.24 15.21 4.16
C VAL A 152 18.39 13.90 3.41
N ILE A 153 19.51 13.70 2.70
CA ILE A 153 19.81 12.47 1.96
C ILE A 153 19.74 11.26 2.88
N ARG A 154 20.38 11.33 4.04
CA ARG A 154 20.35 10.23 5.05
C ARG A 154 18.97 10.02 5.64
N ARG A 155 18.28 11.12 6.03
CA ARG A 155 16.94 11.06 6.65
C ARG A 155 15.92 10.38 5.75
N PHE A 156 15.95 10.66 4.44
CA PHE A 156 15.00 10.12 3.47
C PHE A 156 15.51 8.87 2.74
N GLY A 157 16.68 8.34 3.12
CA GLY A 157 17.22 7.13 2.52
C GLY A 157 17.48 7.25 1.00
N ILE A 158 17.77 8.46 0.50
CA ILE A 158 18.03 8.68 -0.93
C ILE A 158 19.24 7.84 -1.33
N GLY A 159 19.15 7.16 -2.47
CA GLY A 159 20.13 6.19 -2.94
C GLY A 159 20.58 6.40 -4.38
N ALA A 160 21.44 5.53 -4.85
CA ALA A 160 21.94 5.49 -6.21
C ALA A 160 21.75 4.12 -6.88
N ALA A 161 21.10 4.11 -8.04
CA ALA A 161 21.21 3.00 -8.97
C ALA A 161 22.41 3.25 -9.88
N LEU A 162 23.44 2.42 -9.77
CA LEU A 162 24.71 2.58 -10.45
C LEU A 162 24.59 2.41 -11.98
N ALA A 163 25.57 2.90 -12.74
CA ALA A 163 25.66 2.71 -14.19
C ALA A 163 25.81 1.23 -14.56
N ARG A 164 26.56 0.47 -13.74
CA ARG A 164 26.65 -1.00 -13.79
C ARG A 164 25.90 -1.58 -12.59
N PRO A 165 24.57 -1.75 -12.69
CA PRO A 165 23.77 -2.16 -11.57
C PRO A 165 24.01 -3.63 -11.24
N ASN A 166 23.94 -3.95 -9.94
CA ASN A 166 24.12 -5.29 -9.39
C ASN A 166 23.06 -5.62 -8.32
N ILE A 167 22.02 -4.80 -8.24
CA ILE A 167 20.97 -4.94 -7.20
C ILE A 167 20.29 -6.29 -7.29
N GLY A 168 19.87 -6.69 -8.49
CA GLY A 168 19.20 -7.96 -8.70
C GLY A 168 20.06 -9.15 -8.29
N SER A 169 21.33 -9.18 -8.70
CA SER A 169 22.26 -10.26 -8.33
C SER A 169 22.56 -10.29 -6.83
N THR A 170 22.72 -9.13 -6.21
CA THR A 170 22.92 -9.03 -4.77
C THR A 170 21.72 -9.53 -3.99
N LEU A 171 20.51 -9.09 -4.35
CA LEU A 171 19.27 -9.53 -3.70
C LEU A 171 19.00 -11.02 -3.91
N MET A 172 19.33 -11.57 -5.07
CA MET A 172 19.27 -13.03 -5.28
C MET A 172 20.22 -13.78 -4.36
N SER A 173 21.40 -13.28 -4.11
CA SER A 173 22.33 -13.87 -3.13
C SER A 173 21.84 -13.72 -1.67
N GLU A 174 20.99 -12.74 -1.39
CA GLU A 174 20.29 -12.56 -0.10
C GLU A 174 19.03 -13.45 0.02
N GLY A 175 18.72 -14.29 -0.97
CA GLY A 175 17.63 -15.29 -0.92
C GLY A 175 16.30 -14.82 -1.51
N PHE A 176 16.28 -13.76 -2.33
CA PHE A 176 15.13 -13.41 -3.14
C PHE A 176 15.13 -14.15 -4.47
N THR A 177 13.96 -14.57 -4.94
CA THR A 177 13.84 -15.20 -6.25
C THR A 177 13.75 -14.17 -7.38
N LYS A 178 14.07 -14.58 -8.60
CA LYS A 178 13.91 -13.77 -9.83
C LYS A 178 12.48 -13.26 -9.96
N GLU A 179 11.51 -14.12 -9.75
CA GLU A 179 10.08 -13.83 -9.86
C GLU A 179 9.64 -12.78 -8.83
N GLU A 180 10.13 -12.87 -7.59
CA GLU A 180 9.87 -11.87 -6.55
C GLU A 180 10.45 -10.51 -6.92
N LEU A 181 11.67 -10.46 -7.46
CA LEU A 181 12.32 -9.21 -7.86
C LEU A 181 11.67 -8.57 -9.09
N ILE A 182 11.16 -9.36 -10.04
CA ILE A 182 10.36 -8.87 -11.16
C ILE A 182 9.01 -8.34 -10.65
N ALA A 183 8.33 -9.07 -9.78
CA ALA A 183 7.08 -8.65 -9.18
C ALA A 183 7.24 -7.38 -8.31
N ALA A 184 8.40 -7.20 -7.67
CA ALA A 184 8.76 -6.00 -6.93
C ALA A 184 9.13 -4.80 -7.83
N GLY A 185 9.21 -4.99 -9.16
CA GLY A 185 9.63 -3.93 -10.10
C GLY A 185 11.11 -3.55 -9.99
N LEU A 186 11.93 -4.39 -9.37
CA LEU A 186 13.38 -4.18 -9.23
C LEU A 186 14.16 -4.75 -10.41
N MET A 187 13.60 -5.77 -11.06
CA MET A 187 14.15 -6.40 -12.26
C MET A 187 13.08 -6.46 -13.36
N LEU A 188 13.51 -6.57 -14.60
CA LEU A 188 12.66 -6.80 -15.75
C LEU A 188 13.21 -7.96 -16.58
N GLU A 189 12.32 -8.69 -17.24
CA GLU A 189 12.67 -9.73 -18.19
C GLU A 189 12.34 -9.24 -19.61
N ARG A 190 13.31 -9.35 -20.50
CA ARG A 190 13.16 -9.05 -21.91
C ARG A 190 13.97 -10.04 -22.75
N ASP A 191 13.34 -10.67 -23.74
CA ASP A 191 13.96 -11.64 -24.64
C ASP A 191 14.68 -12.78 -23.88
N GLY A 192 14.05 -13.29 -22.81
CA GLY A 192 14.61 -14.36 -21.96
C GLY A 192 15.78 -13.95 -21.07
N ARG A 193 16.17 -12.69 -21.09
CA ARG A 193 17.23 -12.12 -20.23
C ARG A 193 16.65 -11.23 -19.16
N VAL A 194 17.28 -11.24 -18.00
CA VAL A 194 16.83 -10.44 -16.84
C VAL A 194 17.82 -9.33 -16.58
N PHE A 195 17.29 -8.15 -16.32
CA PHE A 195 18.07 -6.91 -16.12
C PHE A 195 17.54 -6.17 -14.90
N ASP A 196 18.43 -5.44 -14.22
CA ASP A 196 18.01 -4.47 -13.22
C ASP A 196 17.19 -3.34 -13.87
N MET A 197 16.05 -3.00 -13.25
CA MET A 197 15.13 -1.99 -13.77
C MET A 197 15.76 -0.58 -13.81
N PHE A 198 16.58 -0.27 -12.80
CA PHE A 198 17.11 1.08 -12.61
C PHE A 198 18.61 1.13 -12.87
N ARG A 199 19.04 2.14 -13.64
CA ARG A 199 20.45 2.38 -13.98
C ARG A 199 20.73 3.87 -13.98
N ASN A 200 21.89 4.24 -13.48
CA ASN A 200 22.44 5.61 -13.51
C ASN A 200 21.42 6.67 -13.11
N ARG A 201 20.80 6.53 -11.94
CA ARG A 201 19.80 7.47 -11.43
C ARG A 201 19.76 7.56 -9.91
N ALA A 202 19.37 8.73 -9.41
CA ALA A 202 19.05 8.91 -8.01
C ALA A 202 17.74 8.18 -7.68
N MET A 203 17.71 7.47 -6.55
CA MET A 203 16.58 6.71 -6.05
C MET A 203 15.98 7.41 -4.85
N PHE A 204 14.67 7.66 -4.91
CA PHE A 204 13.90 8.27 -3.81
C PHE A 204 12.91 7.21 -3.32
N PRO A 205 13.15 6.57 -2.17
CA PRO A 205 12.22 5.58 -1.64
C PRO A 205 10.95 6.28 -1.14
N ILE A 206 9.80 5.70 -1.47
CA ILE A 206 8.49 6.05 -0.90
C ILE A 206 8.14 4.91 0.04
N ILE A 207 8.08 5.21 1.34
CA ILE A 207 7.85 4.23 2.42
C ILE A 207 6.51 4.54 3.07
#